data_c1f8f802b66950137814b7602c256fbc
#
_entry.id   c1f8f802b66950137814b7602c256fbc
#
_cell.length_a   1.000
_cell.length_b   1.000
_cell.length_c   1.000
_cell.angle_alpha   90.00
_cell.angle_beta   90.00
_cell.angle_gamma   90.00
#
_symmetry.space_group_name_H-M   'P 1'
#
loop_
_entity.id
_entity.type
_entity.pdbx_description
1 polymer ?
#
loop_
_entity_poly.entity_id
_entity_poly.type
_entity_poly.pdbx_seq_one_letter_code
_entity_poly.pdbx_strand_id
1 'polypeptide(L)'
;MITFFCILFTLGLTGESVTFTQDPRVDVLVRKHIEYNKIAPVNGFRINIFFQSGNNSRSEAMAVQAAFSERFPNINSYVSFEEPYFKVNVGNFRTRLEASAALENLKMSYPQGNVVRDALNVRNLLGVIVVFEEIDDDE
;
A
#
# COMPACT_ATOMS: atom_id res chain seq x y z
N MET A 1 47.93 -60.62 1.54
CA MET A 1 46.49 -60.66 1.19
C MET A 1 45.77 -59.79 2.21
N ILE A 2 45.49 -58.53 1.83
CA ILE A 2 44.86 -57.54 2.70
C ILE A 2 43.46 -57.36 2.18
N THR A 3 42.49 -57.96 2.92
CA THR A 3 41.06 -57.78 2.65
C THR A 3 40.59 -56.43 3.17
N PHE A 4 40.29 -55.52 2.22
CA PHE A 4 39.78 -54.18 2.47
C PHE A 4 38.28 -54.31 2.80
N PHE A 5 37.92 -54.14 4.08
CA PHE A 5 36.54 -54.11 4.54
C PHE A 5 35.97 -52.71 4.38
N CYS A 6 35.20 -52.52 3.32
CA CYS A 6 34.53 -51.26 3.03
C CYS A 6 33.24 -51.19 3.81
N ILE A 7 33.23 -50.46 4.95
CA ILE A 7 32.01 -50.20 5.73
C ILE A 7 31.28 -49.05 5.02
N LEU A 8 30.19 -49.38 4.32
CA LEU A 8 29.23 -48.43 3.82
C LEU A 8 28.45 -47.83 4.99
N PHE A 9 28.79 -46.62 5.35
CA PHE A 9 28.01 -45.86 6.31
C PHE A 9 26.84 -45.19 5.57
N THR A 10 25.67 -45.84 5.57
CA THR A 10 24.43 -45.25 5.08
C THR A 10 23.88 -44.27 6.10
N LEU A 11 24.10 -42.98 5.88
CA LEU A 11 23.36 -41.92 6.59
C LEU A 11 21.90 -41.99 6.12
N GLY A 12 21.03 -42.54 6.97
CA GLY A 12 19.58 -42.41 6.80
C GLY A 12 19.15 -40.96 7.10
N LEU A 13 18.84 -40.19 6.07
CA LEU A 13 18.08 -38.98 6.24
C LEU A 13 16.64 -39.35 6.60
N THR A 14 16.32 -39.36 7.88
CA THR A 14 14.94 -39.37 8.33
C THR A 14 14.37 -37.99 8.13
N GLY A 15 13.64 -37.78 7.05
CA GLY A 15 12.84 -36.58 6.86
C GLY A 15 11.68 -36.60 7.86
N GLU A 16 11.78 -35.81 8.92
CA GLU A 16 10.63 -35.56 9.79
C GLU A 16 9.62 -34.73 8.98
N SER A 17 8.53 -35.38 8.58
CA SER A 17 7.36 -34.70 8.05
C SER A 17 6.62 -34.00 9.20
N VAL A 18 6.75 -32.69 9.30
CA VAL A 18 5.97 -31.92 10.27
C VAL A 18 4.53 -31.86 9.76
N THR A 19 3.67 -32.68 10.37
CA THR A 19 2.23 -32.67 10.09
C THR A 19 1.60 -31.52 10.91
N PHE A 20 1.28 -30.42 10.25
CA PHE A 20 0.51 -29.34 10.87
C PHE A 20 -0.96 -29.76 10.95
N THR A 21 -1.40 -30.14 12.14
CA THR A 21 -2.83 -30.32 12.41
C THR A 21 -3.39 -28.98 12.86
N GLN A 22 -3.97 -28.24 11.92
CA GLN A 22 -4.59 -26.96 12.20
C GLN A 22 -6.10 -27.12 12.35
N ASP A 23 -6.68 -26.46 13.36
CA ASP A 23 -8.14 -26.44 13.53
C ASP A 23 -8.79 -25.74 12.31
N PRO A 24 -9.81 -26.36 11.66
CA PRO A 24 -10.49 -25.76 10.50
C PRO A 24 -11.07 -24.36 10.75
N ARG A 25 -11.31 -24.01 12.01
CA ARG A 25 -11.76 -22.66 12.40
C ARG A 25 -10.70 -21.58 12.15
N VAL A 26 -9.42 -21.96 12.21
CA VAL A 26 -8.32 -21.02 11.96
C VAL A 26 -8.33 -20.54 10.51
N ASP A 27 -8.61 -21.41 9.56
CA ASP A 27 -8.69 -21.07 8.14
C ASP A 27 -9.82 -20.05 7.87
N VAL A 28 -10.94 -20.18 8.56
CA VAL A 28 -12.06 -19.24 8.47
C VAL A 28 -11.65 -17.87 9.03
N LEU A 29 -10.95 -17.85 10.16
CA LEU A 29 -10.47 -16.60 10.78
C LEU A 29 -9.40 -15.93 9.92
N VAL A 30 -8.47 -16.69 9.37
CA VAL A 30 -7.43 -16.17 8.46
C VAL A 30 -8.06 -15.57 7.21
N ARG A 31 -9.02 -16.23 6.58
CA ARG A 31 -9.74 -15.67 5.40
C ARG A 31 -10.46 -14.38 5.74
N LYS A 32 -11.20 -14.33 6.84
CA LYS A 32 -11.87 -13.10 7.29
C LYS A 32 -10.88 -11.98 7.59
N HIS A 33 -9.73 -12.29 8.17
CA HIS A 33 -8.69 -11.32 8.46
C HIS A 33 -8.04 -10.77 7.19
N ILE A 34 -7.78 -11.63 6.22
CA ILE A 34 -7.26 -11.23 4.90
C ILE A 34 -8.27 -10.34 4.19
N GLU A 35 -9.56 -10.71 4.19
CA GLU A 35 -10.63 -9.95 3.57
C GLU A 35 -10.79 -8.57 4.20
N TYR A 36 -10.77 -8.50 5.53
CA TYR A 36 -10.79 -7.24 6.26
C TYR A 36 -9.57 -6.35 5.91
N ASN A 37 -8.37 -6.92 5.89
CA ASN A 37 -7.15 -6.16 5.61
C ASN A 37 -7.06 -5.64 4.17
N LYS A 38 -7.78 -6.24 3.21
CA LYS A 38 -7.88 -5.73 1.84
C LYS A 38 -8.58 -4.38 1.74
N ILE A 39 -9.49 -4.09 2.66
CA ILE A 39 -10.33 -2.88 2.66
C ILE A 39 -10.01 -1.92 3.80
N ALA A 40 -9.35 -2.40 4.86
CA ALA A 40 -9.00 -1.57 6.00
C ALA A 40 -8.05 -0.44 5.60
N PRO A 41 -8.31 0.80 6.02
CA PRO A 41 -7.41 1.90 5.77
C PRO A 41 -6.11 1.71 6.55
N VAL A 42 -5.00 2.03 5.90
CA VAL A 42 -3.66 1.98 6.50
C VAL A 42 -3.17 3.40 6.74
N ASN A 43 -2.55 3.64 7.87
CA ASN A 43 -1.90 4.92 8.13
C ASN A 43 -0.73 5.12 7.16
N GLY A 44 -0.75 6.25 6.47
CA GLY A 44 0.31 6.65 5.56
C GLY A 44 0.46 8.15 5.50
N PHE A 45 1.02 8.64 4.41
CA PHE A 45 1.35 10.04 4.22
C PHE A 45 0.89 10.51 2.84
N ARG A 46 0.41 11.75 2.78
CA ARG A 46 0.12 12.49 1.56
C ARG A 46 0.77 13.85 1.61
N ILE A 47 0.85 14.50 0.49
CA ILE A 47 1.30 15.89 0.39
C ILE A 47 0.05 16.76 0.24
N ASN A 48 -0.19 17.64 1.18
CA ASN A 48 -1.22 18.65 1.07
C ASN A 48 -0.68 19.83 0.24
N ILE A 49 -1.33 20.15 -0.87
CA ILE A 49 -0.94 21.24 -1.78
C ILE A 49 -1.90 22.42 -1.75
N PHE A 50 -3.08 22.24 -1.16
CA PHE A 50 -4.10 23.28 -1.04
C PHE A 50 -4.88 23.10 0.25
N PHE A 51 -5.10 24.21 0.95
CA PHE A 51 -5.84 24.25 2.20
C PHE A 51 -6.49 25.61 2.35
N GLN A 52 -7.82 25.69 2.16
CA GLN A 52 -8.54 26.95 2.21
C GLN A 52 -9.99 26.78 2.66
N SER A 53 -10.55 27.83 3.29
CA SER A 53 -11.96 27.92 3.68
C SER A 53 -12.63 29.10 2.98
N GLY A 54 -13.95 29.08 2.87
CA GLY A 54 -14.72 30.16 2.28
C GLY A 54 -15.62 29.71 1.12
N ASN A 55 -16.42 30.63 0.61
CA ASN A 55 -17.49 30.32 -0.35
C ASN A 55 -17.00 29.72 -1.68
N ASN A 56 -15.79 30.06 -2.13
CA ASN A 56 -15.22 29.57 -3.39
C ASN A 56 -14.19 28.46 -3.21
N SER A 57 -13.86 28.11 -1.97
CA SER A 57 -12.78 27.15 -1.68
C SER A 57 -12.98 25.77 -2.31
N ARG A 58 -14.23 25.35 -2.50
CA ARG A 58 -14.54 24.10 -3.21
C ARG A 58 -14.16 24.16 -4.69
N SER A 59 -14.54 25.21 -5.38
CA SER A 59 -14.24 25.36 -6.82
C SER A 59 -12.74 25.57 -7.05
N GLU A 60 -12.07 26.30 -6.15
CA GLU A 60 -10.62 26.48 -6.17
C GLU A 60 -9.88 25.17 -5.93
N ALA A 61 -10.33 24.34 -4.94
CA ALA A 61 -9.76 23.02 -4.71
C ALA A 61 -9.88 22.11 -5.92
N MET A 62 -11.05 22.10 -6.59
CA MET A 62 -11.25 21.32 -7.80
C MET A 62 -10.38 21.81 -8.96
N ALA A 63 -10.20 23.12 -9.11
CA ALA A 63 -9.33 23.70 -10.13
C ALA A 63 -7.85 23.33 -9.88
N VAL A 64 -7.40 23.40 -8.62
CA VAL A 64 -6.04 22.96 -8.23
C VAL A 64 -5.85 21.47 -8.47
N GLN A 65 -6.84 20.64 -8.16
CA GLN A 65 -6.79 19.21 -8.43
C GLN A 65 -6.67 18.92 -9.92
N ALA A 66 -7.48 19.58 -10.76
CA ALA A 66 -7.45 19.40 -12.20
C ALA A 66 -6.08 19.80 -12.79
N ALA A 67 -5.59 20.98 -12.42
CA ALA A 67 -4.27 21.47 -12.86
C ALA A 67 -3.12 20.55 -12.39
N PHE A 68 -3.22 19.99 -11.19
CA PHE A 68 -2.25 19.02 -10.69
C PHE A 68 -2.27 17.73 -11.50
N SER A 69 -3.47 17.18 -11.74
CA SER A 69 -3.62 15.90 -12.47
C SER A 69 -3.18 16.01 -13.93
N GLU A 70 -3.35 17.17 -14.56
CA GLU A 70 -2.85 17.43 -15.90
C GLU A 70 -1.32 17.46 -15.94
N ARG A 71 -0.69 18.07 -14.94
CA ARG A 71 0.77 18.21 -14.88
C ARG A 71 1.48 16.96 -14.36
N PHE A 72 0.85 16.21 -13.47
CA PHE A 72 1.38 15.01 -12.81
C PHE A 72 0.42 13.82 -12.91
N PRO A 73 0.19 13.27 -14.10
CA PRO A 73 -0.82 12.22 -14.31
C PRO A 73 -0.53 10.91 -13.56
N ASN A 74 0.72 10.68 -13.18
CA ASN A 74 1.13 9.49 -12.44
C ASN A 74 0.94 9.58 -10.92
N ILE A 75 0.52 10.76 -10.41
CA ILE A 75 0.32 10.97 -8.98
C ILE A 75 -1.16 11.20 -8.71
N ASN A 76 -1.76 10.34 -7.89
CA ASN A 76 -3.15 10.48 -7.53
C ASN A 76 -3.40 11.76 -6.71
N SER A 77 -4.50 12.43 -6.98
CA SER A 77 -4.93 13.62 -6.25
C SER A 77 -6.33 13.44 -5.67
N TYR A 78 -6.57 13.96 -4.48
CA TYR A 78 -7.79 13.80 -3.72
C TYR A 78 -8.24 15.14 -3.15
N VAL A 79 -9.51 15.49 -3.39
CA VAL A 79 -10.15 16.62 -2.71
C VAL A 79 -10.89 16.07 -1.50
N SER A 80 -10.65 16.65 -0.35
CA SER A 80 -11.35 16.33 0.89
C SER A 80 -11.88 17.62 1.56
N PHE A 81 -12.99 17.46 2.28
CA PHE A 81 -13.56 18.54 3.09
C PHE A 81 -13.48 18.17 4.57
N GLU A 82 -12.78 18.97 5.33
CA GLU A 82 -12.78 18.94 6.78
C GLU A 82 -13.19 20.31 7.27
N GLU A 83 -14.40 20.37 7.79
CA GLU A 83 -15.05 21.62 8.18
C GLU A 83 -14.11 22.57 8.97
N PRO A 84 -13.94 23.82 8.55
CA PRO A 84 -14.53 24.50 7.38
C PRO A 84 -13.65 24.50 6.11
N TYR A 85 -12.62 23.65 6.03
CA TYR A 85 -11.58 23.71 5.02
C TYR A 85 -11.75 22.67 3.90
N PHE A 86 -11.54 23.12 2.65
CA PHE A 86 -11.25 22.22 1.53
C PHE A 86 -9.75 22.00 1.41
N LYS A 87 -9.37 20.77 1.20
CA LYS A 87 -7.97 20.31 1.09
C LYS A 87 -7.77 19.56 -0.21
N VAL A 88 -6.61 19.76 -0.84
CA VAL A 88 -6.15 18.89 -1.93
C VAL A 88 -4.91 18.17 -1.45
N ASN A 89 -5.04 16.85 -1.32
CA ASN A 89 -3.96 15.95 -0.92
C ASN A 89 -3.52 15.14 -2.13
N VAL A 90 -2.22 14.98 -2.33
CA VAL A 90 -1.65 14.27 -3.48
C VAL A 90 -0.69 13.17 -3.03
N GLY A 91 -0.63 12.11 -3.85
CA GLY A 91 0.20 10.95 -3.61
C GLY A 91 -0.32 10.01 -2.53
N ASN A 92 0.24 8.81 -2.50
CA ASN A 92 -0.02 7.80 -1.48
C ASN A 92 1.34 7.23 -1.06
N PHE A 93 1.88 7.72 0.03
CA PHE A 93 3.21 7.35 0.51
C PHE A 93 3.10 6.53 1.77
N ARG A 94 3.85 5.45 1.85
CA ARG A 94 3.88 4.61 3.02
C ARG A 94 4.68 5.24 4.15
N THR A 95 5.75 5.92 3.81
CA THR A 95 6.66 6.54 4.76
C THR A 95 6.69 8.06 4.61
N ARG A 96 7.02 8.74 5.70
CA ARG A 96 7.22 10.19 5.69
C ARG A 96 8.41 10.61 4.82
N LEU A 97 9.43 9.76 4.76
CA LEU A 97 10.62 10.02 3.96
C LEU A 97 10.30 10.05 2.47
N GLU A 98 9.55 9.06 1.98
CA GLU A 98 9.05 9.04 0.59
C GLU A 98 8.23 10.29 0.25
N ALA A 99 7.29 10.64 1.14
CA ALA A 99 6.48 11.84 0.96
C ALA A 99 7.32 13.12 0.94
N SER A 100 8.34 13.21 1.79
CA SER A 100 9.25 14.36 1.82
C SER A 100 10.12 14.45 0.57
N ALA A 101 10.62 13.34 0.07
CA ALA A 101 11.38 13.30 -1.18
C ALA A 101 10.51 13.71 -2.39
N ALA A 102 9.26 13.25 -2.43
CA ALA A 102 8.32 13.66 -3.46
C ALA A 102 7.94 15.15 -3.36
N LEU A 103 7.80 15.67 -2.13
CA LEU A 103 7.53 17.09 -1.89
C LEU A 103 8.65 17.98 -2.43
N GLU A 104 9.92 17.60 -2.29
CA GLU A 104 11.04 18.35 -2.83
C GLU A 104 10.89 18.58 -4.34
N ASN A 105 10.44 17.58 -5.08
CA ASN A 105 10.18 17.67 -6.52
C ASN A 105 8.97 18.58 -6.84
N LEU A 106 8.01 18.66 -5.92
CA LEU A 106 6.80 19.46 -6.08
C LEU A 106 6.95 20.92 -5.61
N LYS A 107 7.97 21.23 -4.82
CA LYS A 107 8.18 22.58 -4.22
C LYS A 107 8.26 23.71 -5.22
N MET A 108 8.80 23.46 -6.41
CA MET A 108 8.86 24.47 -7.47
C MET A 108 7.47 24.90 -7.95
N SER A 109 6.50 24.00 -7.92
CA SER A 109 5.13 24.26 -8.36
C SER A 109 4.18 24.55 -7.20
N TYR A 110 4.44 23.97 -6.05
CA TYR A 110 3.62 24.09 -4.83
C TYR A 110 4.51 24.37 -3.61
N PRO A 111 5.05 25.60 -3.46
CA PRO A 111 6.00 25.93 -2.40
C PRO A 111 5.41 25.82 -0.99
N GLN A 112 4.10 25.96 -0.86
CA GLN A 112 3.37 25.81 0.42
C GLN A 112 2.94 24.37 0.73
N GLY A 113 3.32 23.39 -0.12
CA GLY A 113 3.03 21.99 0.12
C GLY A 113 3.64 21.48 1.42
N ASN A 114 2.92 20.61 2.13
CA ASN A 114 3.39 19.98 3.36
C ASN A 114 3.00 18.51 3.44
N VAL A 115 3.78 17.73 4.16
CA VAL A 115 3.50 16.30 4.38
C VAL A 115 2.52 16.15 5.54
N VAL A 116 1.40 15.48 5.29
CA VAL A 116 0.35 15.19 6.25
C VAL A 116 0.16 13.69 6.42
N ARG A 117 -0.26 13.26 7.62
CA ARG A 117 -0.74 11.89 7.82
C ARG A 117 -2.16 11.78 7.28
N ASP A 118 -2.42 10.67 6.63
CA ASP A 118 -3.75 10.38 6.08
C ASP A 118 -4.01 8.87 6.07
N ALA A 119 -5.28 8.51 6.09
CA ALA A 119 -5.71 7.13 5.95
C ALA A 119 -5.70 6.75 4.47
N LEU A 120 -4.84 5.81 4.11
CA LEU A 120 -4.67 5.35 2.74
C LEU A 120 -5.41 4.05 2.51
N ASN A 121 -6.01 3.90 1.33
CA ASN A 121 -6.49 2.60 0.90
C ASN A 121 -5.29 1.76 0.43
N VAL A 122 -5.20 0.52 0.91
CA VAL A 122 -4.11 -0.41 0.58
C VAL A 122 -3.95 -0.59 -0.94
N ARG A 123 -5.04 -0.63 -1.68
CA ARG A 123 -5.02 -0.72 -3.15
C ARG A 123 -4.28 0.42 -3.82
N ASN A 124 -4.37 1.62 -3.25
CA ASN A 124 -3.72 2.81 -3.78
C ASN A 124 -2.23 2.91 -3.40
N LEU A 125 -1.82 2.20 -2.35
CA LEU A 125 -0.42 2.14 -1.92
C LEU A 125 0.43 1.27 -2.84
N LEU A 126 -0.15 0.18 -3.33
CA LEU A 126 0.63 -0.80 -4.07
C LEU A 126 0.99 -0.35 -5.48
N GLY A 127 0.35 0.69 -6.06
CA GLY A 127 0.67 1.23 -7.40
C GLY A 127 0.74 0.16 -8.50
N VAL A 128 0.71 -1.08 -8.08
CA VAL A 128 0.72 -2.30 -8.86
C VAL A 128 -0.71 -2.80 -8.82
N ILE A 129 -1.34 -2.80 -9.95
CA ILE A 129 -2.47 -3.69 -10.20
C ILE A 129 -1.88 -5.10 -10.03
N VAL A 130 -1.96 -5.66 -8.83
CA VAL A 130 -1.86 -7.09 -8.68
C VAL A 130 -3.14 -7.60 -9.32
N VAL A 131 -3.05 -7.91 -10.59
CA VAL A 131 -4.03 -8.76 -11.26
C VAL A 131 -3.90 -10.09 -10.52
N PHE A 132 -4.76 -10.31 -9.53
CA PHE A 132 -5.02 -11.65 -9.09
C PHE A 132 -5.72 -12.29 -10.28
N GLU A 133 -4.97 -13.04 -11.09
CA GLU A 133 -5.55 -14.08 -11.90
C GLU A 133 -6.40 -14.91 -10.94
N GLU A 134 -7.72 -14.83 -11.09
CA GLU A 134 -8.62 -15.84 -10.57
C GLU A 134 -8.09 -17.15 -11.15
N ILE A 135 -7.46 -17.94 -10.30
CA ILE A 135 -7.24 -19.35 -10.57
C ILE A 135 -8.66 -19.91 -10.47
N ASP A 136 -9.30 -20.03 -11.61
CA ASP A 136 -10.50 -20.84 -11.75
C ASP A 136 -10.08 -22.28 -11.45
N ASP A 137 -10.31 -22.72 -10.22
CA ASP A 137 -10.29 -24.13 -9.85
C ASP A 137 -11.58 -24.76 -10.38
N ASP A 138 -11.66 -24.91 -11.71
CA ASP A 138 -12.59 -25.81 -12.38
C ASP A 138 -11.82 -27.10 -12.72
N GLU A 139 -11.82 -28.09 -11.79
CA GLU A 139 -11.94 -29.53 -12.09
C GLU A 139 -12.13 -30.34 -10.81
#